data_ec04a8b902e502dcce0126dcd1912bd5
#
_entry.id   ec04a8b902e502dcce0126dcd1912bd5
#
_cell.length_a   1.000
_cell.length_b   1.000
_cell.length_c   1.000
_cell.angle_alpha   90.00
_cell.angle_beta   90.00
_cell.angle_gamma   90.00
#
_symmetry.space_group_name_H-M   'P 1'
#
loop_
_entity.id
_entity.type
_entity.pdbx_description
1 polymer ?
#
loop_
_entity_poly.entity_id
_entity_poly.type
_entity_poly.pdbx_seq_one_letter_code
_entity_poly.pdbx_strand_id
1 'polypeptide(L)'
;MFLLNKSSQTTYKRLEDIAQSLINWNDGMRCRHFSFIISKKKIVAIGTNQRKTHPTNLKNRKISYITGEDFSDQKHVCSEFNAVLKLKNMTNIDTKKCTLVNLRYDRNRQLALARPCMSCVSLLKYFEFKRVIWTNNDGSYVSS
;
A
#
# COMPACT_ATOMS: atom_id res chain seq x y z
N MET A 1 14.88 0.92 -9.73
CA MET A 1 13.44 1.00 -10.05
C MET A 1 13.20 0.42 -11.44
N PHE A 2 12.35 -0.57 -11.57
CA PHE A 2 12.17 -1.28 -12.83
C PHE A 2 10.70 -1.33 -13.23
N LEU A 3 10.42 -1.10 -14.52
CA LEU A 3 9.10 -1.33 -15.10
C LEU A 3 8.87 -2.84 -15.21
N LEU A 4 7.64 -3.26 -14.89
CA LEU A 4 7.25 -4.65 -15.00
C LEU A 4 6.86 -4.98 -16.44
N ASN A 5 7.12 -6.22 -16.87
CA ASN A 5 6.76 -6.67 -18.21
C ASN A 5 5.24 -6.87 -18.33
N LYS A 6 4.76 -7.13 -19.56
CA LYS A 6 3.33 -7.30 -19.84
C LYS A 6 2.67 -8.44 -19.05
N SER A 7 3.37 -9.54 -18.84
CA SER A 7 2.81 -10.68 -18.11
C SER A 7 2.59 -10.35 -16.63
N SER A 8 3.51 -9.60 -16.02
CA SER A 8 3.34 -9.09 -14.65
C SER A 8 2.19 -8.11 -14.57
N GLN A 9 2.05 -7.22 -15.55
CA GLN A 9 0.93 -6.26 -15.61
C GLN A 9 -0.42 -6.97 -15.72
N THR A 10 -0.51 -8.05 -16.49
CA THR A 10 -1.72 -8.86 -16.58
C THR A 10 -2.09 -9.47 -15.24
N THR A 11 -1.11 -9.94 -14.48
CA THR A 11 -1.33 -10.46 -13.13
C THR A 11 -1.94 -9.41 -12.21
N TYR A 12 -1.53 -8.15 -12.31
CA TYR A 12 -2.03 -7.07 -11.45
C TYR A 12 -3.39 -6.54 -11.87
N LYS A 13 -3.88 -6.85 -13.07
CA LYS A 13 -5.23 -6.47 -13.47
C LYS A 13 -6.29 -7.00 -12.52
N ARG A 14 -6.09 -8.18 -11.97
CA ARG A 14 -6.97 -8.75 -10.94
C ARG A 14 -7.03 -7.85 -9.69
N LEU A 15 -5.90 -7.29 -9.28
CA LEU A 15 -5.85 -6.36 -8.15
C LEU A 15 -6.62 -5.08 -8.45
N GLU A 16 -6.50 -4.58 -9.67
CA GLU A 16 -7.26 -3.40 -10.12
C GLU A 16 -8.76 -3.66 -10.06
N ASP A 17 -9.20 -4.83 -10.54
CA ASP A 17 -10.62 -5.20 -10.51
C ASP A 17 -11.14 -5.29 -9.07
N ILE A 18 -10.36 -5.87 -8.16
CA ILE A 18 -10.72 -5.94 -6.74
C ILE A 18 -10.79 -4.53 -6.15
N ALA A 19 -9.77 -3.69 -6.40
CA ALA A 19 -9.74 -2.33 -5.88
C ALA A 19 -10.97 -1.53 -6.36
N GLN A 20 -11.29 -1.60 -7.64
CA GLN A 20 -12.45 -0.88 -8.18
C GLN A 20 -13.77 -1.37 -7.57
N SER A 21 -13.88 -2.65 -7.28
CA SER A 21 -15.09 -3.19 -6.63
C SER A 21 -15.27 -2.68 -5.20
N LEU A 22 -14.20 -2.26 -4.54
CA LEU A 22 -14.22 -1.75 -3.16
C LEU A 22 -14.43 -0.24 -3.08
N ILE A 23 -14.37 0.48 -4.21
CA ILE A 23 -14.47 1.93 -4.21
C ILE A 23 -15.93 2.35 -4.23
N ASN A 24 -16.30 3.25 -3.30
CA ASN A 24 -17.52 4.04 -3.40
C ASN A 24 -17.16 5.39 -4.02
N TRP A 25 -17.45 5.59 -5.29
CA TRP A 25 -17.09 6.80 -6.01
C TRP A 25 -17.85 8.04 -5.52
N ASN A 26 -18.86 7.85 -4.68
CA ASN A 26 -19.68 8.95 -4.11
C ASN A 26 -19.25 9.32 -2.69
N ASP A 27 -18.13 8.81 -2.18
CA ASP A 27 -17.68 9.05 -0.80
C ASP A 27 -17.00 10.42 -0.61
N GLY A 28 -16.76 11.17 -1.68
CA GLY A 28 -16.13 12.49 -1.63
C GLY A 28 -14.61 12.46 -1.44
N MET A 29 -13.98 11.32 -1.45
CA MET A 29 -12.53 11.23 -1.33
C MET A 29 -11.84 11.67 -2.62
N ARG A 30 -10.77 12.46 -2.49
CA ARG A 30 -10.00 12.95 -3.64
C ARG A 30 -9.16 11.88 -4.30
N CYS A 31 -8.61 10.99 -3.50
CA CYS A 31 -7.81 9.88 -4.00
C CYS A 31 -8.07 8.64 -3.16
N ARG A 32 -7.90 7.50 -3.79
CA ARG A 32 -8.16 6.20 -3.18
C ARG A 32 -6.93 5.34 -3.34
N HIS A 33 -6.35 4.99 -2.21
CA HIS A 33 -5.13 4.18 -2.13
C HIS A 33 -5.48 2.78 -1.66
N PHE A 34 -4.86 1.79 -2.29
CA PHE A 34 -4.96 0.39 -1.90
C PHE A 34 -3.56 -0.20 -1.77
N SER A 35 -3.36 -0.97 -0.72
CA SER A 35 -2.14 -1.77 -0.54
C SER A 35 -2.54 -3.23 -0.42
N PHE A 36 -2.04 -4.04 -1.33
CA PHE A 36 -2.25 -5.49 -1.32
C PHE A 36 -0.97 -6.16 -0.84
N ILE A 37 -1.07 -7.02 0.17
CA ILE A 37 0.05 -7.86 0.58
C ILE A 37 -0.21 -9.25 0.05
N ILE A 38 0.74 -9.74 -0.73
CA ILE A 38 0.62 -11.01 -1.47
C ILE A 38 1.69 -11.98 -0.98
N SER A 39 1.26 -13.17 -0.58
CA SER A 39 2.13 -14.27 -0.20
C SER A 39 1.75 -15.52 -0.99
N LYS A 40 2.71 -16.14 -1.64
CA LYS A 40 2.48 -17.37 -2.42
C LYS A 40 1.32 -17.23 -3.41
N LYS A 41 1.28 -16.12 -4.14
CA LYS A 41 0.24 -15.78 -5.13
C LYS A 41 -1.16 -15.55 -4.52
N LYS A 42 -1.28 -15.45 -3.20
CA LYS A 42 -2.54 -15.18 -2.51
C LYS A 42 -2.51 -13.80 -1.86
N ILE A 43 -3.61 -13.08 -1.93
CA ILE A 43 -3.79 -11.83 -1.20
C ILE A 43 -4.04 -12.18 0.26
N VAL A 44 -3.15 -11.75 1.15
CA VAL A 44 -3.27 -12.01 2.59
C VAL A 44 -3.75 -10.80 3.37
N ALA A 45 -3.63 -9.60 2.82
CA ALA A 45 -4.16 -8.39 3.45
C ALA A 45 -4.42 -7.32 2.39
N ILE A 46 -5.44 -6.50 2.63
CA ILE A 46 -5.76 -5.33 1.83
C ILE A 46 -5.89 -4.14 2.77
N GLY A 47 -5.07 -3.12 2.55
CA GLY A 47 -5.15 -1.86 3.26
C GLY A 47 -5.69 -0.76 2.38
N THR A 48 -6.42 0.18 2.98
CA THR A 48 -6.96 1.34 2.28
C THR A 48 -6.61 2.60 3.04
N ASN A 49 -6.50 3.73 2.34
CA ASN A 49 -6.43 5.02 3.02
C ASN A 49 -7.82 5.30 3.60
N GLN A 50 -7.85 5.81 4.84
CA GLN A 50 -9.11 6.02 5.54
C GLN A 50 -9.30 7.50 5.84
N ARG A 51 -10.58 7.92 5.79
CA ARG A 51 -10.96 9.31 5.98
C ARG A 51 -10.79 9.79 7.43
N LYS A 52 -10.88 8.88 8.43
CA LYS A 52 -10.99 9.30 9.85
C LYS A 52 -10.49 8.30 10.89
N THR A 53 -9.62 7.37 10.62
CA THR A 53 -9.48 6.27 11.57
C THR A 53 -8.30 6.32 12.50
N HIS A 54 -7.23 6.93 12.12
CA HIS A 54 -6.12 7.11 13.05
C HIS A 54 -5.70 8.57 13.01
N PRO A 55 -5.68 9.25 14.16
CA PRO A 55 -4.96 10.50 14.23
C PRO A 55 -3.58 10.27 13.62
N THR A 56 -3.17 11.15 12.73
CA THR A 56 -1.85 11.04 12.07
C THR A 56 -0.73 10.84 13.08
N ASN A 57 -0.86 11.50 14.24
CA ASN A 57 0.10 11.35 15.34
C ASN A 57 0.20 9.92 15.86
N LEU A 58 -0.92 9.22 15.97
CA LEU A 58 -0.92 7.85 16.49
C LEU A 58 -0.25 6.89 15.48
N LYS A 59 -0.51 7.06 14.19
CA LYS A 59 0.17 6.29 13.15
C LYS A 59 1.69 6.50 13.23
N ASN A 60 2.12 7.75 13.25
CA ASN A 60 3.54 8.09 13.25
C ASN A 60 4.25 7.62 14.52
N ARG A 61 3.59 7.69 15.68
CA ARG A 61 4.11 7.13 16.93
C ARG A 61 4.34 5.63 16.82
N LYS A 62 3.38 4.90 16.27
CA LYS A 62 3.51 3.45 16.10
C LYS A 62 4.63 3.09 15.14
N ILE A 63 4.75 3.80 14.03
CA ILE A 63 5.83 3.57 13.07
C ILE A 63 7.18 3.90 13.71
N SER A 64 7.29 5.03 14.40
CA SER A 64 8.52 5.42 15.09
C SER A 64 8.93 4.41 16.17
N TYR A 65 7.98 3.91 16.92
CA TYR A 65 8.22 2.86 17.92
C TYR A 65 8.76 1.58 17.27
N ILE A 66 8.21 1.18 16.15
CA ILE A 66 8.60 -0.04 15.43
C ILE A 66 9.98 0.14 14.77
N THR A 67 10.18 1.25 14.04
CA THR A 67 11.37 1.44 13.19
C THR A 67 12.52 2.18 13.89
N GLY A 68 12.25 2.88 14.99
CA GLY A 68 13.22 3.73 15.66
C GLY A 68 13.46 5.08 14.98
N GLU A 69 12.76 5.38 13.89
CA GLU A 69 12.89 6.65 13.17
C GLU A 69 11.73 7.60 13.53
N ASP A 70 12.01 8.91 13.58
CA ASP A 70 10.99 9.91 13.91
C ASP A 70 10.30 10.44 12.66
N PHE A 71 8.99 10.22 12.57
CA PHE A 71 8.13 10.71 11.49
C PHE A 71 6.99 11.58 12.04
N SER A 72 7.19 12.21 13.19
CA SER A 72 6.14 12.98 13.87
C SER A 72 5.57 14.13 13.03
N ASP A 73 6.32 14.65 12.06
CA ASP A 73 5.89 15.70 11.14
C ASP A 73 5.08 15.20 9.94
N GLN A 74 5.03 13.89 9.71
CA GLN A 74 4.30 13.29 8.59
C GLN A 74 2.79 13.31 8.86
N LYS A 75 2.00 13.79 7.88
CA LYS A 75 0.54 13.97 8.04
C LYS A 75 -0.29 13.06 7.13
N HIS A 76 0.16 11.85 6.87
CA HIS A 76 -0.56 10.93 5.98
C HIS A 76 -1.04 9.69 6.72
N VAL A 77 -2.28 9.30 6.46
CA VAL A 77 -2.78 7.98 6.84
C VAL A 77 -2.69 7.11 5.59
N CYS A 78 -1.77 6.18 5.59
CA CYS A 78 -1.39 5.42 4.41
C CYS A 78 -2.02 4.03 4.39
N SER A 79 -2.36 3.58 3.18
CA SER A 79 -2.89 2.22 2.96
C SER A 79 -1.87 1.15 3.37
N GLU A 80 -0.57 1.39 3.20
CA GLU A 80 0.49 0.46 3.60
C GLU A 80 0.45 0.17 5.09
N PHE A 81 0.35 1.21 5.91
CA PHE A 81 0.24 1.06 7.36
C PHE A 81 -0.99 0.25 7.74
N ASN A 82 -2.11 0.53 7.12
CA ASN A 82 -3.35 -0.20 7.34
C ASN A 82 -3.21 -1.68 6.97
N ALA A 83 -2.57 -1.99 5.84
CA ALA A 83 -2.34 -3.36 5.41
C ALA A 83 -1.41 -4.12 6.38
N VAL A 84 -0.31 -3.47 6.79
CA VAL A 84 0.67 -4.08 7.71
C VAL A 84 0.04 -4.36 9.08
N LEU A 85 -0.82 -3.47 9.58
CA LEU A 85 -1.54 -3.70 10.83
C LEU A 85 -2.39 -4.98 10.79
N LYS A 86 -2.97 -5.28 9.65
CA LYS A 86 -3.75 -6.50 9.48
C LYS A 86 -2.91 -7.77 9.57
N LEU A 87 -1.62 -7.70 9.23
CA LEU A 87 -0.71 -8.84 9.37
C LEU A 87 -0.36 -9.14 10.83
N LYS A 88 -0.49 -8.17 11.73
CA LYS A 88 -0.10 -8.33 13.14
C LYS A 88 -0.78 -9.51 13.82
N ASN A 89 -1.97 -9.88 13.36
CA ASN A 89 -2.76 -10.96 13.92
C ASN A 89 -2.58 -12.29 13.16
N MET A 90 -1.67 -12.32 12.19
CA MET A 90 -1.42 -13.50 11.37
C MET A 90 -0.05 -14.08 11.71
N THR A 91 -0.03 -15.23 12.39
CA THR A 91 1.21 -15.84 12.87
C THR A 91 2.01 -16.58 11.81
N ASN A 92 1.41 -16.89 10.66
CA ASN A 92 2.01 -17.73 9.62
C ASN A 92 2.55 -16.95 8.42
N ILE A 93 2.60 -15.63 8.51
CA ILE A 93 3.03 -14.79 7.39
C ILE A 93 4.46 -14.29 7.62
N ASP A 94 5.36 -14.66 6.72
CA ASP A 94 6.73 -14.14 6.68
C ASP A 94 6.80 -13.01 5.66
N THR A 95 6.95 -11.77 6.14
CA THR A 95 6.98 -10.58 5.28
C THR A 95 8.13 -10.61 4.27
N LYS A 96 9.23 -11.30 4.57
CA LYS A 96 10.36 -11.45 3.66
C LYS A 96 10.00 -12.24 2.39
N LYS A 97 8.90 -12.96 2.42
CA LYS A 97 8.36 -13.71 1.28
C LYS A 97 7.17 -13.01 0.63
N CYS A 98 6.79 -11.85 1.13
CA CYS A 98 5.62 -11.11 0.66
C CYS A 98 5.99 -9.97 -0.28
N THR A 99 5.11 -9.73 -1.24
CA THR A 99 5.15 -8.56 -2.10
C THR A 99 4.02 -7.62 -1.68
N LEU A 100 4.34 -6.33 -1.57
CA LEU A 100 3.33 -5.30 -1.36
C LEU A 100 3.10 -4.56 -2.67
N VAL A 101 1.84 -4.44 -3.08
CA VAL A 101 1.46 -3.74 -4.31
C VAL A 101 0.55 -2.58 -3.96
N ASN A 102 0.96 -1.36 -4.31
CA ASN A 102 0.19 -0.15 -4.11
C ASN A 102 -0.50 0.30 -5.39
N LEU A 103 -1.79 0.56 -5.29
CA LEU A 103 -2.59 1.17 -6.34
C LEU A 103 -3.17 2.49 -5.82
N ARG A 104 -3.27 3.47 -6.70
CA ARG A 104 -3.97 4.72 -6.39
C ARG A 104 -4.86 5.11 -7.57
N TYR A 105 -6.08 5.51 -7.26
CA TYR A 105 -7.00 6.08 -8.24
C TYR A 105 -7.24 7.55 -7.93
N ASP A 106 -7.15 8.40 -8.94
CA ASP A 106 -7.45 9.83 -8.83
C ASP A 106 -8.94 10.11 -8.99
N ARG A 107 -9.32 11.39 -8.99
CA ARG A 107 -10.72 11.82 -9.18
C ARG A 107 -11.33 11.36 -10.50
N ASN A 108 -10.52 11.21 -11.53
CA ASN A 108 -10.94 10.82 -12.86
C ASN A 108 -10.99 9.30 -13.03
N ARG A 109 -10.90 8.56 -11.92
CA ARG A 109 -10.92 7.09 -11.89
C ARG A 109 -9.77 6.46 -12.65
N GLN A 110 -8.64 7.20 -12.75
CA GLN A 110 -7.44 6.74 -13.43
C GLN A 110 -6.38 6.33 -12.41
N LEU A 111 -5.58 5.31 -12.77
CA LEU A 111 -4.42 4.95 -11.97
C LEU A 111 -3.42 6.11 -11.92
N ALA A 112 -2.91 6.36 -10.73
CA ALA A 112 -1.99 7.47 -10.47
C ALA A 112 -0.81 6.99 -9.64
N LEU A 113 0.16 7.88 -9.42
CA LEU A 113 1.37 7.55 -8.67
C LEU A 113 1.04 7.12 -7.24
N ALA A 114 1.44 5.90 -6.89
CA ALA A 114 1.17 5.27 -5.60
C ALA A 114 2.46 4.94 -4.83
N ARG A 115 3.51 5.72 -5.02
CA ARG A 115 4.77 5.53 -4.30
C ARG A 115 4.55 5.69 -2.79
N PRO A 116 5.08 4.78 -1.94
CA PRO A 116 4.95 4.91 -0.49
C PRO A 116 5.56 6.23 0.03
N CYS A 117 4.93 6.83 1.04
CA CYS A 117 5.50 7.97 1.73
C CYS A 117 6.71 7.55 2.56
N MET A 118 7.51 8.53 3.04
CA MET A 118 8.77 8.23 3.74
C MET A 118 8.57 7.34 4.97
N SER A 119 7.56 7.60 5.78
CA SER A 119 7.30 6.77 6.97
C SER A 119 6.93 5.34 6.58
N CYS A 120 6.15 5.17 5.52
CA CYS A 120 5.80 3.83 5.05
C CYS A 120 6.98 3.12 4.39
N VAL A 121 7.86 3.83 3.69
CA VAL A 121 9.11 3.24 3.18
C VAL A 121 9.93 2.68 4.33
N SER A 122 10.08 3.42 5.42
CA SER A 122 10.78 2.94 6.61
C SER A 122 10.12 1.70 7.21
N LEU A 123 8.80 1.72 7.33
CA LEU A 123 8.03 0.59 7.86
C LEU A 123 8.22 -0.67 6.99
N LEU A 124 8.15 -0.52 5.68
CA LEU A 124 8.30 -1.65 4.75
C LEU A 124 9.73 -2.20 4.76
N LYS A 125 10.73 -1.34 4.91
CA LYS A 125 12.13 -1.78 5.08
C LYS A 125 12.32 -2.53 6.39
N TYR A 126 11.72 -2.07 7.47
CA TYR A 126 11.81 -2.73 8.76
C TYR A 126 11.29 -4.17 8.69
N PHE A 127 10.17 -4.37 8.02
CA PHE A 127 9.60 -5.72 7.82
C PHE A 127 10.25 -6.50 6.68
N GLU A 128 11.20 -5.90 5.97
CA GLU A 128 11.99 -6.54 4.92
C GLU A 128 11.14 -7.21 3.84
N PHE A 129 10.10 -6.49 3.36
CA PHE A 129 9.28 -7.01 2.27
C PHE A 129 10.15 -7.40 1.07
N LYS A 130 9.86 -8.54 0.49
CA LYS A 130 10.60 -9.07 -0.67
C LYS A 130 10.62 -8.06 -1.82
N ARG A 131 9.48 -7.40 -2.05
CA ARG A 131 9.32 -6.46 -3.14
C ARG A 131 8.20 -5.48 -2.82
N VAL A 132 8.38 -4.24 -3.24
CA VAL A 132 7.34 -3.21 -3.17
C VAL A 132 7.09 -2.71 -4.60
N ILE A 133 5.84 -2.76 -5.02
CA ILE A 133 5.40 -2.42 -6.37
C ILE A 133 4.35 -1.32 -6.26
N TRP A 134 4.40 -0.34 -7.14
CA TRP A 134 3.40 0.74 -7.15
C TRP A 134 3.09 1.19 -8.57
N THR A 135 1.93 1.84 -8.73
CA THR A 135 1.53 2.43 -10.00
C THR A 135 2.15 3.81 -10.20
N ASN A 136 2.45 4.14 -11.46
CA ASN A 136 2.82 5.48 -11.91
C ASN A 136 1.58 6.24 -12.41
N ASN A 137 1.78 7.54 -12.73
CA ASN A 137 0.70 8.37 -13.26
C ASN A 137 0.21 7.93 -14.64
N ASP A 138 0.98 7.17 -15.38
CA ASP A 138 0.61 6.62 -16.69
C ASP A 138 -0.06 5.24 -16.58
N GLY A 139 -0.30 4.75 -15.37
CA GLY A 139 -0.90 3.44 -15.12
C GLY A 139 0.06 2.27 -15.20
N SER A 140 1.35 2.52 -15.45
CA SER A 140 2.37 1.46 -15.42
C SER A 140 2.75 1.08 -13.99
N TYR A 141 3.34 -0.10 -13.83
CA TYR A 141 3.82 -0.59 -12.53
C TYR A 141 5.33 -0.50 -12.45
N VAL A 142 5.80 -0.14 -11.26
CA VAL A 142 7.22 0.00 -10.95
C VAL A 142 7.54 -0.85 -9.74
N SER A 143 8.69 -1.51 -9.75
CA SER A 143 9.17 -2.32 -8.64
C SER A 143 10.42 -1.70 -8.01
N SER A 144 10.45 -1.72 -6.70
CA SER A 144 11.68 -1.39 -5.97
C SER A 144 12.74 -2.45 -6.13
#